data_71392af46b0ff86a92b56b2e583cc0b1
#
_entry.id   71392af46b0ff86a92b56b2e583cc0b1
#
_cell.length_a   1.000
_cell.length_b   1.000
_cell.length_c   1.000
_cell.angle_alpha   90.00
_cell.angle_beta   90.00
_cell.angle_gamma   90.00
#
_symmetry.space_group_name_H-M   'P 1'
#
loop_
_entity.id
_entity.type
_entity.pdbx_description
1 polymer ?
#
loop_
_entity_poly.entity_id
_entity_poly.type
_entity_poly.pdbx_seq_one_letter_code
_entity_poly.pdbx_strand_id
1 'polypeptide(L)'
;MTTSCIYEGTIRHRRTAPRREFRHRLALFYIDLEELPSLLGGRLVHARPGLLRFRRRDYLGPDALALDRAVRDRVEHATGQRPQGPIRLLTQLRSFGHCFNPVSFYYCLDPSGERLDAVVAEVTNTPWGERHAYVLDGGEADFDKALHVSPFMGMDHRYTARAGTPGDRLAVQIESRRHGEVAFDATLALRRHELTRRSAARLALRYPLANVRVLALIYGHAVGLKLAGAPLHRRPEASTA
;
A
#
# COMPACT_ATOMS: atom_id res chain seq x y z
N MET A 1 -25.65 0.07 5.19
CA MET A 1 -24.77 -0.20 4.04
C MET A 1 -23.37 -0.41 4.57
N THR A 2 -22.61 -1.38 4.06
CA THR A 2 -21.21 -1.60 4.48
C THR A 2 -20.31 -0.49 3.95
N THR A 3 -19.39 -0.02 4.78
CA THR A 3 -18.37 0.96 4.40
C THR A 3 -17.31 0.34 3.50
N SER A 4 -16.99 -0.93 3.76
CA SER A 4 -16.03 -1.71 2.98
C SER A 4 -16.43 -1.83 1.52
N CYS A 5 -15.46 -1.66 0.62
CA CYS A 5 -15.69 -1.64 -0.81
C CYS A 5 -14.46 -2.17 -1.58
N ILE A 6 -14.55 -2.21 -2.90
CA ILE A 6 -13.44 -2.45 -3.81
C ILE A 6 -13.11 -1.12 -4.50
N TYR A 7 -11.82 -0.83 -4.64
CA TYR A 7 -11.32 0.24 -5.49
C TYR A 7 -10.62 -0.36 -6.70
N GLU A 8 -11.12 -0.10 -7.90
CA GLU A 8 -10.50 -0.52 -9.17
C GLU A 8 -9.96 0.71 -9.92
N GLY A 9 -8.82 0.57 -10.57
CA GLY A 9 -8.25 1.67 -11.34
C GLY A 9 -6.86 1.39 -11.86
N THR A 10 -6.00 2.40 -11.85
CA THR A 10 -4.66 2.33 -12.41
C THR A 10 -3.62 2.90 -11.46
N ILE A 11 -2.44 2.28 -11.47
CA ILE A 11 -1.22 2.88 -10.97
C ILE A 11 -0.35 3.29 -12.15
N ARG A 12 0.12 4.53 -12.14
CA ARG A 12 1.11 5.06 -13.07
C ARG A 12 2.40 5.29 -12.32
N HIS A 13 3.50 4.85 -12.91
CA HIS A 13 4.84 5.18 -12.47
C HIS A 13 5.55 5.93 -13.58
N ARG A 14 6.20 7.03 -13.26
CA ARG A 14 7.01 7.82 -14.18
C ARG A 14 8.37 8.09 -13.57
N ARG A 15 9.42 7.82 -14.33
CA ARG A 15 10.80 8.10 -14.00
C ARG A 15 11.36 9.10 -15.02
N THR A 16 12.18 10.04 -14.57
CA THR A 16 12.73 11.08 -15.43
C THR A 16 14.07 10.69 -16.07
N ALA A 17 14.93 9.95 -15.34
CA ALA A 17 16.25 9.52 -15.82
C ALA A 17 16.54 8.04 -15.48
N PRO A 18 16.66 7.12 -16.45
CA PRO A 18 16.19 7.26 -17.84
C PRO A 18 14.67 7.45 -17.88
N ARG A 19 14.18 8.21 -18.86
CA ARG A 19 12.74 8.47 -18.98
C ARG A 19 11.98 7.18 -19.25
N ARG A 20 11.13 6.80 -18.33
CA ARG A 20 10.28 5.61 -18.41
C ARG A 20 8.94 5.90 -17.76
N GLU A 21 7.86 5.47 -18.42
CA GLU A 21 6.52 5.50 -17.86
C GLU A 21 5.86 4.14 -18.08
N PHE A 22 5.15 3.65 -17.05
CA PHE A 22 4.30 2.50 -17.19
C PHE A 22 3.02 2.67 -16.36
N ARG A 23 1.96 2.05 -16.85
CA ARG A 23 0.64 2.09 -16.24
C ARG A 23 0.08 0.67 -16.15
N HIS A 24 -0.40 0.31 -14.98
CA HIS A 24 -1.02 -0.99 -14.74
C HIS A 24 -2.41 -0.83 -14.13
N ARG A 25 -3.32 -1.70 -14.54
CA ARG A 25 -4.62 -1.85 -13.89
C ARG A 25 -4.47 -2.71 -12.65
N LEU A 26 -5.13 -2.32 -11.57
CA LEU A 26 -5.20 -3.06 -10.33
C LEU A 26 -6.54 -2.84 -9.64
N ALA A 27 -6.79 -3.68 -8.64
CA ALA A 27 -7.90 -3.50 -7.72
C ALA A 27 -7.39 -3.74 -6.29
N LEU A 28 -7.90 -2.94 -5.37
CA LEU A 28 -7.59 -3.01 -3.95
C LEU A 28 -8.89 -3.16 -3.15
N PHE A 29 -8.80 -3.85 -2.03
CA PHE A 29 -9.88 -3.92 -1.06
C PHE A 29 -9.73 -2.75 -0.09
N TYR A 30 -10.82 -2.05 0.14
CA TYR A 30 -10.94 -1.03 1.17
C TYR A 30 -11.84 -1.58 2.26
N ILE A 31 -11.25 -1.89 3.40
CA ILE A 31 -11.86 -2.69 4.47
C ILE A 31 -11.91 -1.86 5.73
N ASP A 32 -13.09 -1.62 6.25
CA ASP A 32 -13.27 -1.15 7.62
C ASP A 32 -12.88 -2.29 8.57
N LEU A 33 -11.93 -2.02 9.48
CA LEU A 33 -11.41 -3.06 10.37
C LEU A 33 -12.46 -3.60 11.34
N GLU A 34 -13.48 -2.81 11.67
CA GLU A 34 -14.60 -3.25 12.51
C GLU A 34 -15.54 -4.20 11.75
N GLU A 35 -15.70 -4.00 10.43
CA GLU A 35 -16.51 -4.87 9.59
C GLU A 35 -15.79 -6.18 9.22
N LEU A 36 -14.45 -6.20 9.27
CA LEU A 36 -13.61 -7.31 8.77
C LEU A 36 -14.05 -8.70 9.25
N PRO A 37 -14.41 -8.94 10.55
CA PRO A 37 -14.80 -10.27 11.00
C PRO A 37 -16.06 -10.81 10.33
N SER A 38 -16.97 -9.94 9.90
CA SER A 38 -18.27 -10.30 9.30
C SER A 38 -18.29 -10.23 7.78
N LEU A 39 -17.26 -9.59 7.15
CA LEU A 39 -17.22 -9.37 5.71
C LEU A 39 -17.33 -10.68 4.91
N LEU A 40 -18.16 -10.63 3.87
CA LEU A 40 -18.44 -11.76 2.98
C LEU A 40 -18.94 -13.01 3.75
N GLY A 41 -19.59 -12.81 4.92
CA GLY A 41 -20.03 -13.86 5.83
C GLY A 41 -18.88 -14.48 6.61
N GLY A 42 -17.89 -13.69 7.02
CA GLY A 42 -16.74 -14.10 7.81
C GLY A 42 -15.65 -14.86 7.03
N ARG A 43 -15.84 -15.04 5.71
CA ARG A 43 -14.96 -15.90 4.91
C ARG A 43 -13.53 -15.37 4.75
N LEU A 44 -13.30 -14.07 4.93
CA LEU A 44 -11.97 -13.47 4.82
C LEU A 44 -11.03 -13.88 5.96
N VAL A 45 -11.57 -14.07 7.16
CA VAL A 45 -10.80 -14.35 8.37
C VAL A 45 -10.80 -15.85 8.76
N HIS A 46 -11.53 -16.70 8.04
CA HIS A 46 -11.60 -18.13 8.31
C HIS A 46 -10.23 -18.82 8.22
N ALA A 47 -10.04 -19.86 9.08
CA ALA A 47 -8.81 -20.67 9.09
C ALA A 47 -8.63 -21.49 7.79
N ARG A 48 -9.73 -21.88 7.11
CA ARG A 48 -9.70 -22.70 5.90
C ARG A 48 -9.19 -21.92 4.70
N PRO A 49 -8.46 -22.57 3.75
CA PRO A 49 -8.07 -21.96 2.50
C PRO A 49 -9.28 -21.41 1.74
N GLY A 50 -9.13 -20.24 1.12
CA GLY A 50 -10.15 -19.58 0.30
C GLY A 50 -9.51 -18.79 -0.83
N LEU A 51 -10.33 -18.35 -1.80
CA LEU A 51 -9.88 -17.54 -2.93
C LEU A 51 -9.23 -16.25 -2.47
N LEU A 52 -9.78 -15.64 -1.43
CA LEU A 52 -9.30 -14.41 -0.80
C LEU A 52 -9.20 -14.63 0.71
N ARG A 53 -8.16 -14.09 1.32
CA ARG A 53 -7.93 -14.25 2.75
C ARG A 53 -7.20 -13.05 3.34
N PHE A 54 -7.65 -12.65 4.52
CA PHE A 54 -6.92 -11.76 5.41
C PHE A 54 -6.12 -12.62 6.41
N ARG A 55 -4.85 -12.27 6.63
CA ARG A 55 -4.03 -12.84 7.71
C ARG A 55 -3.36 -11.70 8.46
N ARG A 56 -3.49 -11.68 9.77
CA ARG A 56 -2.95 -10.62 10.62
C ARG A 56 -1.45 -10.36 10.37
N ARG A 57 -0.66 -11.41 10.23
CA ARG A 57 0.79 -11.36 9.99
C ARG A 57 1.23 -10.68 8.68
N ASP A 58 0.30 -10.50 7.74
CA ASP A 58 0.60 -9.86 6.46
C ASP A 58 0.61 -8.31 6.58
N TYR A 59 0.28 -7.77 7.75
CA TYR A 59 0.04 -6.35 8.00
C TYR A 59 0.83 -5.83 9.21
N LEU A 60 0.76 -4.51 9.42
CA LEU A 60 1.51 -3.72 10.40
C LEU A 60 1.54 -4.33 11.80
N GLY A 61 2.74 -4.36 12.38
CA GLY A 61 2.98 -4.77 13.77
C GLY A 61 2.95 -6.29 13.97
N PRO A 62 3.17 -6.76 15.21
CA PRO A 62 3.21 -8.18 15.55
C PRO A 62 1.83 -8.83 15.49
N ASP A 63 1.79 -10.13 15.15
CA ASP A 63 0.55 -10.91 14.96
C ASP A 63 -0.36 -10.92 16.19
N ALA A 64 0.24 -10.92 17.38
CA ALA A 64 -0.47 -10.96 18.65
C ALA A 64 -1.19 -9.65 19.00
N LEU A 65 -0.80 -8.53 18.35
CA LEU A 65 -1.42 -7.23 18.56
C LEU A 65 -2.56 -7.03 17.55
N ALA A 66 -3.72 -6.57 18.00
CA ALA A 66 -4.82 -6.20 17.11
C ALA A 66 -4.36 -5.13 16.11
N LEU A 67 -4.81 -5.23 14.85
CA LEU A 67 -4.28 -4.38 13.76
C LEU A 67 -4.64 -2.91 13.97
N ASP A 68 -5.86 -2.61 14.40
CA ASP A 68 -6.31 -1.26 14.73
C ASP A 68 -5.42 -0.62 15.81
N ARG A 69 -5.08 -1.39 16.86
CA ARG A 69 -4.18 -0.94 17.90
C ARG A 69 -2.78 -0.67 17.36
N ALA A 70 -2.22 -1.57 16.55
CA ALA A 70 -0.90 -1.37 15.95
C ALA A 70 -0.83 -0.10 15.09
N VAL A 71 -1.91 0.20 14.35
CA VAL A 71 -2.02 1.42 13.53
C VAL A 71 -2.11 2.66 14.41
N ARG A 72 -2.97 2.65 15.44
CA ARG A 72 -3.11 3.77 16.39
C ARG A 72 -1.81 4.06 17.11
N ASP A 73 -1.13 3.03 17.63
CA ASP A 73 0.17 3.15 18.31
C ASP A 73 1.23 3.76 17.37
N ARG A 74 1.21 3.38 16.08
CA ARG A 74 2.14 3.92 15.06
C ARG A 74 1.90 5.39 14.78
N VAL A 75 0.64 5.81 14.64
CA VAL A 75 0.29 7.23 14.42
C VAL A 75 0.64 8.05 15.65
N GLU A 76 0.25 7.61 16.85
CA GLU A 76 0.53 8.28 18.12
C GLU A 76 2.04 8.48 18.32
N HIS A 77 2.84 7.44 18.02
CA HIS A 77 4.31 7.54 18.10
C HIS A 77 4.89 8.61 17.14
N ALA A 78 4.29 8.77 15.96
CA ALA A 78 4.80 9.69 14.95
C ALA A 78 4.30 11.13 15.11
N THR A 79 3.06 11.32 15.60
CA THR A 79 2.38 12.62 15.62
C THR A 79 2.11 13.14 17.03
N GLY A 80 2.24 12.30 18.07
CA GLY A 80 1.79 12.59 19.43
C GLY A 80 0.27 12.51 19.62
N GLN A 81 -0.50 12.23 18.58
CA GLN A 81 -1.96 12.14 18.62
C GLN A 81 -2.44 10.74 18.28
N ARG A 82 -3.29 10.16 19.15
CA ARG A 82 -3.88 8.86 18.96
C ARG A 82 -5.22 8.95 18.22
N PRO A 83 -5.36 8.40 17.00
CA PRO A 83 -6.64 8.40 16.30
C PRO A 83 -7.74 7.70 17.11
N GLN A 84 -8.95 8.28 17.13
CA GLN A 84 -10.08 7.73 17.90
C GLN A 84 -11.17 7.13 17.00
N GLY A 85 -11.23 7.55 15.74
CA GLY A 85 -12.26 7.12 14.80
C GLY A 85 -11.97 5.76 14.14
N PRO A 86 -12.75 5.38 13.14
CA PRO A 86 -12.60 4.12 12.43
C PRO A 86 -11.29 4.08 11.61
N ILE A 87 -10.72 2.88 11.51
CA ILE A 87 -9.55 2.63 10.68
C ILE A 87 -9.96 1.76 9.49
N ARG A 88 -9.62 2.23 8.29
CA ARG A 88 -9.95 1.54 7.04
C ARG A 88 -8.69 1.20 6.26
N LEU A 89 -8.56 -0.05 5.90
CA LEU A 89 -7.39 -0.64 5.25
C LEU A 89 -7.58 -0.73 3.74
N LEU A 90 -6.78 -0.03 2.96
CA LEU A 90 -6.67 -0.17 1.50
C LEU A 90 -5.50 -1.08 1.16
N THR A 91 -5.77 -2.27 0.62
CA THR A 91 -4.75 -3.31 0.46
C THR A 91 -5.11 -4.33 -0.61
N GLN A 92 -4.12 -5.13 -0.99
CA GLN A 92 -4.36 -6.41 -1.66
C GLN A 92 -4.48 -7.52 -0.63
N LEU A 93 -5.55 -8.31 -0.72
CA LEU A 93 -5.72 -9.50 0.10
C LEU A 93 -4.88 -10.66 -0.45
N ARG A 94 -4.51 -11.57 0.43
CA ARG A 94 -3.95 -12.86 0.04
C ARG A 94 -4.91 -13.56 -0.93
N SER A 95 -4.41 -13.98 -2.09
CA SER A 95 -5.17 -14.65 -3.13
C SER A 95 -4.54 -16.00 -3.44
N PHE A 96 -5.36 -17.07 -3.49
CA PHE A 96 -4.88 -18.46 -3.72
C PHE A 96 -3.68 -18.85 -2.82
N GLY A 97 -3.66 -18.40 -1.58
CA GLY A 97 -2.58 -18.66 -0.63
C GLY A 97 -1.36 -17.76 -0.75
N HIS A 98 -1.23 -16.97 -1.81
CA HIS A 98 -0.11 -16.05 -2.03
C HIS A 98 -0.44 -14.64 -1.58
N CYS A 99 0.48 -13.99 -0.87
CA CYS A 99 0.42 -12.59 -0.51
C CYS A 99 1.60 -11.87 -1.15
N PHE A 100 1.29 -10.91 -2.00
CA PHE A 100 2.26 -9.94 -2.50
C PHE A 100 1.59 -8.56 -2.44
N ASN A 101 1.96 -7.80 -1.44
CA ASN A 101 1.37 -6.51 -1.17
C ASN A 101 2.47 -5.48 -0.96
N PRO A 102 2.90 -4.78 -2.02
CA PRO A 102 4.01 -3.83 -1.94
C PRO A 102 3.69 -2.61 -1.08
N VAL A 103 2.40 -2.29 -0.93
CA VAL A 103 1.97 -1.20 -0.07
C VAL A 103 0.55 -1.43 0.45
N SER A 104 0.34 -1.18 1.74
CA SER A 104 -0.96 -1.05 2.40
C SER A 104 -1.12 0.36 2.93
N PHE A 105 -2.33 0.92 2.81
CA PHE A 105 -2.66 2.22 3.40
C PHE A 105 -3.73 2.04 4.46
N TYR A 106 -3.46 2.54 5.67
CA TYR A 106 -4.41 2.56 6.77
C TYR A 106 -4.92 3.98 6.95
N TYR A 107 -6.16 4.21 6.59
CA TYR A 107 -6.85 5.48 6.71
C TYR A 107 -7.43 5.59 8.11
N CYS A 108 -6.87 6.47 8.92
CA CYS A 108 -7.38 6.80 10.25
C CYS A 108 -8.31 8.01 10.09
N LEU A 109 -9.57 7.83 10.41
CA LEU A 109 -10.58 8.87 10.31
C LEU A 109 -10.89 9.45 11.69
N ASP A 110 -11.50 10.61 11.72
CA ASP A 110 -12.04 11.21 12.93
C ASP A 110 -13.21 10.36 13.49
N PRO A 111 -13.69 10.62 14.71
CA PRO A 111 -14.79 9.86 15.30
C PRO A 111 -16.10 9.88 14.49
N SER A 112 -16.33 10.90 13.66
CA SER A 112 -17.48 10.93 12.74
C SER A 112 -17.32 9.99 11.53
N GLY A 113 -16.07 9.58 11.22
CA GLY A 113 -15.74 8.77 10.06
C GLY A 113 -15.72 9.53 8.73
N GLU A 114 -15.73 10.86 8.77
CA GLU A 114 -15.82 11.74 7.59
C GLU A 114 -14.49 12.41 7.26
N ARG A 115 -13.80 12.94 8.27
CA ARG A 115 -12.53 13.64 8.09
C ARG A 115 -11.35 12.71 8.24
N LEU A 116 -10.35 12.90 7.39
CA LEU A 116 -9.09 12.16 7.45
C LEU A 116 -8.15 12.77 8.48
N ASP A 117 -7.81 12.03 9.53
CA ASP A 117 -6.85 12.45 10.54
C ASP A 117 -5.42 12.07 10.15
N ALA A 118 -5.21 10.83 9.70
CA ALA A 118 -3.89 10.38 9.25
C ALA A 118 -3.99 9.20 8.27
N VAL A 119 -2.93 8.96 7.50
CA VAL A 119 -2.75 7.73 6.73
C VAL A 119 -1.41 7.10 7.08
N VAL A 120 -1.43 5.81 7.43
CA VAL A 120 -0.20 5.02 7.53
C VAL A 120 0.03 4.30 6.23
N ALA A 121 1.14 4.56 5.55
CA ALA A 121 1.58 3.87 4.36
C ALA A 121 2.64 2.82 4.73
N GLU A 122 2.23 1.56 4.83
CA GLU A 122 3.13 0.44 5.07
C GLU A 122 3.69 -0.07 3.75
N VAL A 123 4.97 0.19 3.51
CA VAL A 123 5.68 -0.24 2.31
C VAL A 123 6.46 -1.51 2.61
N THR A 124 6.29 -2.51 1.75
CA THR A 124 7.04 -3.77 1.82
C THR A 124 8.09 -3.80 0.72
N ASN A 125 9.34 -3.90 1.12
CA ASN A 125 10.47 -4.01 0.21
C ASN A 125 10.58 -5.46 -0.33
N THR A 126 10.44 -5.60 -1.62
CA THR A 126 10.56 -6.89 -2.31
C THR A 126 11.93 -6.96 -3.00
N PRO A 127 12.70 -8.05 -2.85
CA PRO A 127 12.35 -9.37 -2.32
C PRO A 127 12.70 -9.61 -0.84
N TRP A 128 13.25 -8.63 -0.13
CA TRP A 128 13.81 -8.83 1.22
C TRP A 128 12.76 -8.90 2.33
N GLY A 129 11.51 -8.51 2.04
CA GLY A 129 10.41 -8.57 3.01
C GLY A 129 10.47 -7.52 4.13
N GLU A 130 11.40 -6.58 4.05
CA GLU A 130 11.49 -5.46 5.00
C GLU A 130 10.26 -4.57 4.87
N ARG A 131 9.73 -4.15 5.99
CA ARG A 131 8.56 -3.27 6.05
C ARG A 131 8.89 -1.98 6.77
N HIS A 132 8.38 -0.87 6.25
CA HIS A 132 8.45 0.43 6.89
C HIS A 132 7.11 1.14 6.77
N ALA A 133 6.68 1.77 7.87
CA ALA A 133 5.41 2.47 7.95
C ALA A 133 5.66 3.99 8.02
N TYR A 134 5.32 4.70 6.97
CA TYR A 134 5.29 6.16 6.93
C TYR A 134 3.94 6.66 7.43
N VAL A 135 3.95 7.74 8.20
CA VAL A 135 2.72 8.39 8.67
C VAL A 135 2.54 9.70 7.91
N LEU A 136 1.39 9.85 7.28
CA LEU A 136 0.95 11.05 6.57
C LEU A 136 -0.10 11.74 7.45
N ASP A 137 0.27 12.83 8.10
CA ASP A 137 -0.62 13.62 8.93
C ASP A 137 -1.62 14.38 8.05
N GLY A 138 -2.90 14.32 8.36
CA GLY A 138 -3.95 14.84 7.48
C GLY A 138 -3.93 14.28 6.05
N GLY A 139 -3.20 13.17 5.80
CA GLY A 139 -3.04 12.56 4.47
C GLY A 139 -1.84 13.09 3.67
N GLU A 140 -1.00 13.94 4.22
CA GLU A 140 0.21 14.47 3.56
C GLU A 140 1.47 14.25 4.41
N ALA A 141 2.60 14.02 3.77
CA ALA A 141 3.90 13.99 4.44
C ALA A 141 5.05 14.25 3.47
N ASP A 142 6.07 14.92 4.01
CA ASP A 142 7.40 15.01 3.42
C ASP A 142 8.39 14.23 4.30
N PHE A 143 9.14 13.30 3.71
CA PHE A 143 10.06 12.46 4.46
C PHE A 143 11.28 12.05 3.62
N ASP A 144 12.39 11.78 4.29
CA ASP A 144 13.55 11.20 3.66
C ASP A 144 13.37 9.71 3.41
N LYS A 145 14.02 9.19 2.38
CA LYS A 145 13.93 7.78 2.02
C LYS A 145 14.49 6.89 3.13
N ALA A 146 13.62 6.11 3.78
CA ALA A 146 14.00 5.17 4.83
C ALA A 146 14.30 3.75 4.30
N LEU A 147 13.64 3.31 3.22
CA LEU A 147 13.81 1.98 2.64
C LEU A 147 14.55 2.01 1.31
N HIS A 148 15.49 1.10 1.12
CA HIS A 148 16.11 0.86 -0.18
C HIS A 148 15.22 -0.04 -1.06
N VAL A 149 14.11 0.52 -1.55
CA VAL A 149 13.08 -0.21 -2.33
C VAL A 149 13.44 -0.50 -3.78
N SER A 150 14.52 0.09 -4.30
CA SER A 150 14.97 -0.12 -5.66
C SER A 150 16.48 0.03 -5.78
N PRO A 151 17.18 -0.93 -6.41
CA PRO A 151 18.63 -0.82 -6.64
C PRO A 151 19.00 0.28 -7.64
N PHE A 152 18.02 0.87 -8.32
CA PHE A 152 18.21 1.96 -9.27
C PHE A 152 17.92 3.35 -8.69
N MET A 153 17.71 3.46 -7.37
CA MET A 153 17.44 4.72 -6.68
C MET A 153 18.29 4.79 -5.41
N GLY A 154 19.20 5.75 -5.33
CA GLY A 154 20.00 6.04 -4.14
C GLY A 154 19.17 6.36 -2.90
N MET A 155 19.83 6.61 -1.78
CA MET A 155 19.15 7.03 -0.53
C MET A 155 18.96 8.56 -0.44
N ASP A 156 19.62 9.32 -1.32
CA ASP A 156 19.61 10.78 -1.41
C ASP A 156 18.33 11.35 -2.06
N HIS A 157 17.18 10.80 -1.67
CA HIS A 157 15.88 11.20 -2.19
C HIS A 157 14.96 11.66 -1.06
N ARG A 158 14.26 12.77 -1.30
CA ARG A 158 13.16 13.24 -0.47
C ARG A 158 11.83 12.88 -1.12
N TYR A 159 10.91 12.37 -0.34
CA TYR A 159 9.58 11.97 -0.80
C TYR A 159 8.53 12.96 -0.30
N THR A 160 7.60 13.30 -1.18
CA THR A 160 6.33 13.93 -0.84
C THR A 160 5.23 12.92 -1.14
N ALA A 161 4.42 12.60 -0.16
CA ALA A 161 3.28 11.69 -0.32
C ALA A 161 1.96 12.40 0.02
N ARG A 162 0.93 12.16 -0.80
CA ARG A 162 -0.41 12.68 -0.62
C ARG A 162 -1.43 11.58 -0.83
N ALA A 163 -2.27 11.36 0.16
CA ALA A 163 -3.38 10.41 0.11
C ALA A 163 -4.71 11.18 0.26
N GLY A 164 -5.51 11.19 -0.79
CA GLY A 164 -6.82 11.85 -0.76
C GLY A 164 -7.82 11.12 0.14
N THR A 165 -8.82 11.85 0.63
CA THR A 165 -9.93 11.26 1.40
C THR A 165 -10.71 10.27 0.54
N PRO A 166 -10.97 9.04 1.06
CA PRO A 166 -11.71 8.02 0.33
C PRO A 166 -13.17 8.40 0.08
N GLY A 167 -13.60 8.35 -1.17
CA GLY A 167 -14.95 8.64 -1.64
C GLY A 167 -15.28 7.79 -2.87
N ASP A 168 -16.07 8.29 -3.82
CA ASP A 168 -16.32 7.62 -5.11
C ASP A 168 -15.04 7.45 -5.93
N ARG A 169 -14.08 8.33 -5.71
CA ARG A 169 -12.73 8.27 -6.25
C ARG A 169 -11.72 8.34 -5.12
N LEU A 170 -10.60 7.70 -5.31
CA LEU A 170 -9.47 7.74 -4.39
C LEU A 170 -8.19 7.92 -5.19
N ALA A 171 -7.36 8.87 -4.78
CA ALA A 171 -6.05 9.08 -5.35
C ALA A 171 -4.97 9.06 -4.27
N VAL A 172 -3.85 8.43 -4.59
CA VAL A 172 -2.62 8.53 -3.80
C VAL A 172 -1.49 8.93 -4.74
N GLN A 173 -0.71 9.92 -4.36
CA GLN A 173 0.44 10.40 -5.11
C GLN A 173 1.69 10.30 -4.24
N ILE A 174 2.77 9.82 -4.84
CA ILE A 174 4.10 9.80 -4.23
C ILE A 174 5.05 10.39 -5.25
N GLU A 175 5.77 11.43 -4.85
CA GLU A 175 6.79 12.08 -5.64
C GLU A 175 8.14 11.92 -4.93
N SER A 176 9.17 11.61 -5.68
CA SER A 176 10.54 11.51 -5.20
C SER A 176 11.39 12.55 -5.88
N ARG A 177 12.02 13.41 -5.09
CA ARG A 177 12.94 14.47 -5.56
C ARG A 177 14.37 14.14 -5.18
N ARG A 178 15.26 14.49 -6.10
CA ARG A 178 16.71 14.46 -5.89
C ARG A 178 17.28 15.80 -6.32
N HIS A 179 18.04 16.46 -5.45
CA HIS A 179 18.61 17.81 -5.72
C HIS A 179 17.55 18.83 -6.19
N GLY A 180 16.33 18.75 -5.65
CA GLY A 180 15.21 19.64 -6.01
C GLY A 180 14.42 19.23 -7.26
N GLU A 181 14.94 18.33 -8.09
CA GLU A 181 14.26 17.85 -9.30
C GLU A 181 13.46 16.56 -9.08
N VAL A 182 12.32 16.44 -9.76
CA VAL A 182 11.50 15.22 -9.72
C VAL A 182 12.23 14.09 -10.44
N ALA A 183 12.66 13.09 -9.68
CA ALA A 183 13.31 11.89 -10.20
C ALA A 183 12.33 10.76 -10.53
N PHE A 184 11.24 10.69 -9.76
CA PHE A 184 10.22 9.64 -9.88
C PHE A 184 8.89 10.14 -9.34
N ASP A 185 7.79 9.74 -9.97
CA ASP A 185 6.45 9.88 -9.42
C ASP A 185 5.62 8.60 -9.62
N ALA A 186 4.76 8.32 -8.64
CA ALA A 186 3.75 7.28 -8.69
C ALA A 186 2.39 7.89 -8.38
N THR A 187 1.39 7.57 -9.22
CA THR A 187 0.02 8.01 -9.03
C THR A 187 -0.91 6.81 -9.07
N LEU A 188 -1.61 6.58 -7.99
CA LEU A 188 -2.69 5.63 -7.86
C LEU A 188 -4.01 6.40 -8.04
N ALA A 189 -4.82 6.00 -9.03
CA ALA A 189 -6.11 6.61 -9.31
C ALA A 189 -7.18 5.53 -9.40
N LEU A 190 -8.13 5.56 -8.48
CA LEU A 190 -9.07 4.48 -8.22
C LEU A 190 -10.52 4.99 -8.22
N ARG A 191 -11.44 4.09 -8.53
CA ARG A 191 -12.90 4.31 -8.45
C ARG A 191 -13.52 3.25 -7.56
N ARG A 192 -14.47 3.66 -6.74
CA ARG A 192 -15.22 2.81 -5.82
C ARG A 192 -16.18 1.88 -6.55
N HIS A 193 -16.24 0.62 -6.09
CA HIS A 193 -17.18 -0.41 -6.48
C HIS A 193 -17.68 -1.15 -5.23
N GLU A 194 -18.91 -1.62 -5.29
CA GLU A 194 -19.49 -2.36 -4.16
C GLU A 194 -18.76 -3.69 -3.91
N LEU A 195 -18.53 -4.00 -2.63
CA LEU A 195 -17.98 -5.27 -2.18
C LEU A 195 -19.10 -6.27 -1.95
N THR A 196 -19.28 -7.19 -2.90
CA THR A 196 -20.18 -8.33 -2.82
C THR A 196 -19.40 -9.62 -2.97
N ARG A 197 -20.01 -10.77 -2.62
CA ARG A 197 -19.39 -12.07 -2.89
C ARG A 197 -19.08 -12.27 -4.38
N ARG A 198 -19.95 -11.74 -5.24
CA ARG A 198 -19.83 -11.82 -6.71
C ARG A 198 -18.67 -10.94 -7.21
N SER A 199 -18.59 -9.68 -6.77
CA SER A 199 -17.49 -8.77 -7.15
C SER A 199 -16.14 -9.26 -6.62
N ALA A 200 -16.07 -9.76 -5.38
CA ALA A 200 -14.86 -10.34 -4.80
C ALA A 200 -14.39 -11.59 -5.55
N ALA A 201 -15.30 -12.52 -5.88
CA ALA A 201 -14.98 -13.71 -6.68
C ALA A 201 -14.52 -13.34 -8.08
N ARG A 202 -15.23 -12.42 -8.77
CA ARG A 202 -14.82 -11.90 -10.09
C ARG A 202 -13.41 -11.33 -10.05
N LEU A 203 -13.08 -10.59 -9.01
CA LEU A 203 -11.78 -9.96 -8.84
C LEU A 203 -10.69 -11.00 -8.62
N ALA A 204 -10.92 -11.98 -7.75
CA ALA A 204 -10.01 -13.08 -7.52
C ALA A 204 -9.74 -13.90 -8.80
N LEU A 205 -10.77 -14.12 -9.63
CA LEU A 205 -10.66 -14.85 -10.90
C LEU A 205 -10.03 -14.01 -12.01
N ARG A 206 -10.32 -12.70 -12.06
CA ARG A 206 -9.74 -11.78 -13.05
C ARG A 206 -8.26 -11.52 -12.82
N TYR A 207 -7.84 -11.57 -11.56
CA TYR A 207 -6.47 -11.34 -11.13
C TYR A 207 -5.91 -12.53 -10.30
N PRO A 208 -6.05 -13.79 -10.78
CA PRO A 208 -5.73 -14.98 -9.98
C PRO A 208 -4.27 -15.03 -9.55
N LEU A 209 -3.42 -14.38 -10.33
CA LEU A 209 -1.99 -14.24 -10.10
C LEU A 209 -1.58 -12.75 -10.03
N ALA A 210 -2.47 -11.87 -9.53
CA ALA A 210 -2.16 -10.44 -9.42
C ALA A 210 -0.82 -10.23 -8.71
N ASN A 211 -0.60 -10.98 -7.64
CA ASN A 211 0.62 -10.96 -6.85
C ASN A 211 1.84 -11.41 -7.68
N VAL A 212 1.73 -12.51 -8.44
CA VAL A 212 2.80 -13.02 -9.30
C VAL A 212 3.04 -12.09 -10.49
N ARG A 213 1.97 -11.56 -11.09
CA ARG A 213 2.07 -10.59 -12.18
C ARG A 213 2.78 -9.31 -11.75
N VAL A 214 2.45 -8.75 -10.59
CA VAL A 214 3.13 -7.56 -10.06
C VAL A 214 4.61 -7.86 -9.83
N LEU A 215 4.93 -9.02 -9.26
CA LEU A 215 6.30 -9.47 -9.06
C LEU A 215 7.05 -9.59 -10.40
N ALA A 216 6.47 -10.25 -11.39
CA ALA A 216 7.05 -10.39 -12.73
C ALA A 216 7.28 -9.03 -13.41
N LEU A 217 6.36 -8.08 -13.24
CA LEU A 217 6.50 -6.72 -13.76
C LEU A 217 7.63 -5.96 -13.06
N ILE A 218 7.78 -6.09 -11.74
CA ILE A 218 8.88 -5.47 -10.98
C ILE A 218 10.22 -5.98 -11.51
N TYR A 219 10.40 -7.29 -11.66
CA TYR A 219 11.63 -7.86 -12.19
C TYR A 219 11.84 -7.52 -13.67
N GLY A 220 10.80 -7.56 -14.50
CA GLY A 220 10.88 -7.15 -15.90
C GLY A 220 11.30 -5.69 -16.09
N HIS A 221 10.75 -4.79 -15.26
CA HIS A 221 11.17 -3.39 -15.26
C HIS A 221 12.59 -3.20 -14.73
N ALA A 222 13.00 -3.97 -13.73
CA ALA A 222 14.37 -3.94 -13.21
C ALA A 222 15.39 -4.35 -14.29
N VAL A 223 15.11 -5.44 -15.02
CA VAL A 223 15.92 -5.86 -16.17
C VAL A 223 15.95 -4.78 -17.25
N GLY A 224 14.80 -4.22 -17.61
CA GLY A 224 14.70 -3.14 -18.59
C GLY A 224 15.49 -1.88 -18.19
N LEU A 225 15.52 -1.52 -16.92
CA LEU A 225 16.31 -0.41 -16.39
C LEU A 225 17.81 -0.73 -16.46
N LYS A 226 18.22 -1.94 -16.12
CA LYS A 226 19.61 -2.38 -16.21
C LYS A 226 20.11 -2.33 -17.66
N LEU A 227 19.31 -2.83 -18.60
CA LEU A 227 19.64 -2.78 -20.04
C LEU A 227 19.69 -1.35 -20.59
N ALA A 228 18.92 -0.43 -20.00
CA ALA A 228 18.94 1.00 -20.34
C ALA A 228 20.08 1.77 -19.65
N GLY A 229 21.03 1.10 -18.99
CA GLY A 229 22.20 1.73 -18.37
C GLY A 229 21.90 2.49 -17.08
N ALA A 230 20.78 2.23 -16.40
CA ALA A 230 20.49 2.87 -15.12
C ALA A 230 21.54 2.47 -14.05
N PRO A 231 22.10 3.43 -13.30
CA PRO A 231 23.11 3.13 -12.29
C PRO A 231 22.54 2.24 -11.19
N LEU A 232 23.34 1.26 -10.74
CA LEU A 232 23.03 0.39 -9.63
C LEU A 232 23.59 1.00 -8.35
N HIS A 233 22.74 1.19 -7.34
CA HIS A 233 23.12 1.62 -6.01
C HIS A 233 23.18 0.41 -5.09
N ARG A 234 24.31 0.23 -4.40
CA ARG A 234 24.45 -0.81 -3.39
C ARG A 234 23.54 -0.49 -2.20
N ARG A 235 22.97 -1.54 -1.62
CA ARG A 235 22.22 -1.41 -0.37
C ARG A 235 23.17 -0.91 0.73
N PRO A 236 22.79 0.12 1.50
CA PRO A 236 23.51 0.45 2.73
C PRO A 236 23.52 -0.77 3.66
N GLU A 237 24.64 -1.08 4.25
CA GLU A 237 24.69 -2.11 5.31
C GLU A 237 23.76 -1.68 6.45
N ALA A 238 22.96 -2.63 6.96
CA ALA A 238 22.10 -2.36 8.09
C ALA A 238 23.01 -1.93 9.26
N SER A 239 22.86 -0.68 9.70
CA SER A 239 23.50 -0.23 10.93
C SER A 239 22.91 -1.07 12.06
N THR A 240 23.70 -2.00 12.58
CA THR A 240 23.42 -2.69 13.85
C THR A 240 23.53 -1.64 14.94
N ALA A 241 22.40 -1.08 15.36
CA ALA A 241 22.23 -0.32 16.58
C ALA A 241 21.23 -1.04 17.48
#